data_8b623edd87a544599f102f28d30afb2b
#
_entry.id   8b623edd87a544599f102f28d30afb2b
#
_cell.length_a   1.000
_cell.length_b   1.000
_cell.length_c   1.000
_cell.angle_alpha   90.00
_cell.angle_beta   90.00
_cell.angle_gamma   90.00
#
_symmetry.space_group_name_H-M   'P 1'
#
loop_
_entity.id
_entity.type
_entity.pdbx_description
1 polymer ?
#
loop_
_entity_poly.entity_id
_entity_poly.type
_entity_poly.pdbx_seq_one_letter_code
_entity_poly.pdbx_strand_id
1 'polypeptide(L)'
;MKSPALLISDMDRTILTHDHALPQRVTEAFVRAKKDELRVVLASARSPKALLPYLDSLNVDGACICFNGGWIGNPRTGESVHNHVIPRELAADVFRYAEALGVTVLWYAGNDVFATQDNEVVTKETGITGEVLRHVKAVQEIPGEPNKIMCVAWDVEGQGQFDKIRNAFSRHMQLSRSHARLLEISPKGVDKAGAAAFVRDALGIAAADTAAAGDAENDLQMLRDVGFPVTVSNALPEIKAFAKFTAASCDEGGIADAVDWLLALRRNHSHAKGLAHA
;
A
#
# COMPACT_ATOMS: atom_id res chain seq x y z
N MET A 1 20.48 -20.84 -7.55
CA MET A 1 19.58 -20.51 -6.41
C MET A 1 18.90 -19.17 -6.70
N LYS A 2 17.68 -18.96 -6.21
CA LYS A 2 16.97 -17.69 -6.35
C LYS A 2 17.55 -16.67 -5.37
N SER A 3 17.67 -15.41 -5.79
CA SER A 3 18.23 -14.34 -4.96
C SER A 3 17.32 -13.10 -5.04
N PRO A 4 16.88 -12.52 -3.93
CA PRO A 4 15.99 -11.36 -3.98
C PRO A 4 16.70 -10.16 -4.61
N ALA A 5 16.14 -9.64 -5.73
CA ALA A 5 16.66 -8.49 -6.47
C ALA A 5 15.78 -7.25 -6.27
N LEU A 6 14.53 -7.44 -5.87
CA LEU A 6 13.52 -6.41 -5.67
C LEU A 6 12.77 -6.70 -4.36
N LEU A 7 12.52 -5.66 -3.57
CA LEU A 7 11.57 -5.65 -2.47
C LEU A 7 10.43 -4.69 -2.81
N ILE A 8 9.20 -5.18 -2.86
CA ILE A 8 7.98 -4.36 -2.94
C ILE A 8 7.35 -4.38 -1.56
N SER A 9 7.28 -3.24 -0.89
CA SER A 9 6.83 -3.18 0.50
C SER A 9 5.62 -2.28 0.67
N ASP A 10 4.62 -2.79 1.38
CA ASP A 10 3.61 -1.95 2.02
C ASP A 10 4.26 -0.99 3.03
N MET A 11 3.53 0.06 3.40
CA MET A 11 4.02 1.10 4.32
C MET A 11 3.36 1.05 5.68
N ASP A 12 2.04 1.21 5.74
CA ASP A 12 1.34 1.38 7.00
C ASP A 12 1.30 0.08 7.79
N ARG A 13 1.81 0.10 9.04
CA ARG A 13 1.90 -1.10 9.90
C ARG A 13 2.83 -2.21 9.39
N THR A 14 3.61 -1.92 8.33
CA THR A 14 4.69 -2.77 7.80
C THR A 14 6.03 -2.05 7.95
N ILE A 15 6.24 -0.94 7.24
CA ILE A 15 7.40 -0.03 7.39
C ILE A 15 7.18 0.94 8.55
N LEU A 16 5.97 1.52 8.63
CA LEU A 16 5.59 2.46 9.66
C LEU A 16 4.94 1.75 10.84
N THR A 17 5.12 2.31 12.03
CA THR A 17 4.47 1.84 13.27
C THR A 17 2.95 2.01 13.22
N HIS A 18 2.25 1.50 14.22
CA HIS A 18 0.80 1.74 14.40
C HIS A 18 0.47 3.24 14.53
N ASP A 19 1.41 4.05 15.02
CA ASP A 19 1.28 5.51 15.13
C ASP A 19 1.85 6.25 13.92
N HIS A 20 2.07 5.55 12.79
CA HIS A 20 2.59 6.07 11.53
C HIS A 20 3.98 6.71 11.61
N ALA A 21 4.75 6.42 12.65
CA ALA A 21 6.14 6.83 12.77
C ALA A 21 7.06 5.91 11.93
N LEU A 22 8.17 6.46 11.44
CA LEU A 22 9.22 5.70 10.76
C LEU A 22 10.36 5.41 11.77
N PRO A 23 10.55 4.16 12.20
CA PRO A 23 11.63 3.83 13.13
C PRO A 23 13.01 4.02 12.50
N GLN A 24 13.97 4.56 13.26
CA GLN A 24 15.33 4.81 12.78
C GLN A 24 16.00 3.54 12.24
N ARG A 25 15.83 2.39 12.91
CA ARG A 25 16.43 1.12 12.46
C ARG A 25 15.92 0.69 11.07
N VAL A 26 14.70 1.06 10.71
CA VAL A 26 14.15 0.81 9.37
C VAL A 26 14.87 1.66 8.34
N THR A 27 15.04 2.96 8.60
CA THR A 27 15.82 3.86 7.73
C THR A 27 17.23 3.30 7.48
N GLU A 28 17.91 2.85 8.55
CA GLU A 28 19.26 2.26 8.46
C GLU A 28 19.27 0.97 7.63
N ALA A 29 18.24 0.11 7.75
CA ALA A 29 18.13 -1.11 6.95
C ALA A 29 17.92 -0.80 5.45
N PHE A 30 17.13 0.21 5.12
CA PHE A 30 16.92 0.64 3.72
C PHE A 30 18.18 1.29 3.13
N VAL A 31 19.00 1.98 3.92
CA VAL A 31 20.35 2.41 3.51
C VAL A 31 21.21 1.20 3.14
N ARG A 32 21.20 0.13 3.96
CA ARG A 32 21.91 -1.11 3.65
C ARG A 32 21.36 -1.79 2.41
N ALA A 33 20.02 -1.80 2.23
CA ALA A 33 19.39 -2.35 1.02
C ALA A 33 19.90 -1.67 -0.23
N LYS A 34 19.96 -0.32 -0.25
CA LYS A 34 20.48 0.46 -1.38
C LYS A 34 21.95 0.15 -1.64
N LYS A 35 22.78 0.09 -0.59
CA LYS A 35 24.22 -0.23 -0.71
C LYS A 35 24.46 -1.61 -1.32
N ASP A 36 23.66 -2.60 -0.97
CA ASP A 36 23.75 -3.98 -1.47
C ASP A 36 22.89 -4.17 -2.76
N GLU A 37 22.49 -3.06 -3.42
CA GLU A 37 21.75 -3.06 -4.68
C GLU A 37 20.42 -3.86 -4.64
N LEU A 38 19.78 -3.98 -3.50
CA LEU A 38 18.40 -4.46 -3.39
C LEU A 38 17.48 -3.29 -3.78
N ARG A 39 16.81 -3.42 -4.93
CA ARG A 39 15.83 -2.40 -5.34
C ARG A 39 14.62 -2.41 -4.40
N VAL A 40 14.10 -1.23 -4.11
CA VAL A 40 12.93 -1.08 -3.26
C VAL A 40 11.86 -0.27 -3.98
N VAL A 41 10.63 -0.76 -3.93
CA VAL A 41 9.42 -0.08 -4.42
C VAL A 41 8.40 -0.04 -3.29
N LEU A 42 7.85 1.12 -2.99
CA LEU A 42 6.78 1.26 -2.01
C LEU A 42 5.43 0.98 -2.68
N ALA A 43 4.58 0.22 -2.01
CA ALA A 43 3.22 -0.12 -2.46
C ALA A 43 2.21 0.21 -1.36
N SER A 44 1.48 1.31 -1.50
CA SER A 44 0.63 1.84 -0.46
C SER A 44 -0.78 2.20 -0.94
N ALA A 45 -1.72 2.22 -0.01
CA ALA A 45 -3.04 2.81 -0.21
C ALA A 45 -3.02 4.35 -0.20
N ARG A 46 -1.88 4.96 0.15
CA ARG A 46 -1.67 6.41 0.21
C ARG A 46 -1.61 7.04 -1.17
N SER A 47 -1.86 8.36 -1.24
CA SER A 47 -1.62 9.17 -2.44
C SER A 47 -0.11 9.34 -2.71
N PRO A 48 0.29 9.70 -3.95
CA PRO A 48 1.69 10.02 -4.25
C PRO A 48 2.28 11.08 -3.33
N LYS A 49 1.52 12.13 -3.00
CA LYS A 49 1.94 13.21 -2.11
C LYS A 49 2.23 12.71 -0.69
N ALA A 50 1.40 11.80 -0.18
CA ALA A 50 1.55 11.25 1.17
C ALA A 50 2.79 10.35 1.32
N LEU A 51 3.42 9.92 0.23
CA LEU A 51 4.67 9.16 0.24
C LEU A 51 5.92 10.06 0.28
N LEU A 52 5.84 11.29 -0.21
CA LEU A 52 6.99 12.20 -0.34
C LEU A 52 7.86 12.32 0.92
N PRO A 53 7.29 12.49 2.14
CA PRO A 53 8.08 12.64 3.35
C PRO A 53 8.99 11.45 3.68
N TYR A 54 8.67 10.27 3.15
CA TYR A 54 9.39 9.02 3.47
C TYR A 54 10.44 8.65 2.42
N LEU A 55 10.35 9.16 1.20
CA LEU A 55 11.21 8.72 0.08
C LEU A 55 12.69 8.94 0.35
N ASP A 56 13.07 10.08 0.91
CA ASP A 56 14.47 10.38 1.24
C ASP A 56 14.99 9.49 2.35
N SER A 57 14.24 9.37 3.44
CA SER A 57 14.60 8.56 4.59
C SER A 57 14.72 7.07 4.26
N LEU A 58 13.91 6.58 3.31
CA LEU A 58 13.94 5.19 2.86
C LEU A 58 14.87 4.97 1.66
N ASN A 59 15.54 6.02 1.17
CA ASN A 59 16.38 5.95 -0.03
C ASN A 59 15.66 5.34 -1.25
N VAL A 60 14.37 5.64 -1.41
CA VAL A 60 13.57 5.17 -2.53
C VAL A 60 13.57 6.21 -3.62
N ASP A 61 14.12 5.83 -4.77
CA ASP A 61 14.16 6.65 -5.98
C ASP A 61 13.33 5.95 -7.08
N GLY A 62 12.53 6.70 -7.79
CA GLY A 62 11.77 6.19 -8.95
C GLY A 62 10.30 5.91 -8.64
N ALA A 63 9.76 4.88 -9.28
CA ALA A 63 8.34 4.60 -9.22
C ALA A 63 7.89 4.04 -7.86
N CYS A 64 6.73 4.49 -7.40
CA CYS A 64 5.97 3.93 -6.29
C CYS A 64 4.60 3.48 -6.79
N ILE A 65 4.00 2.56 -6.07
CA ILE A 65 2.63 2.10 -6.24
C ILE A 65 1.78 2.80 -5.20
N CYS A 66 0.83 3.64 -5.64
CA CYS A 66 -0.06 4.43 -4.80
C CYS A 66 -1.51 4.03 -5.04
N PHE A 67 -2.41 4.37 -4.09
CA PHE A 67 -3.83 4.04 -4.18
C PHE A 67 -4.09 2.54 -4.45
N ASN A 68 -3.33 1.66 -3.77
CA ASN A 68 -3.41 0.20 -3.99
C ASN A 68 -3.19 -0.24 -5.46
N GLY A 69 -2.44 0.52 -6.24
CA GLY A 69 -2.20 0.27 -7.66
C GLY A 69 -2.97 1.18 -8.61
N GLY A 70 -3.83 2.05 -8.10
CA GLY A 70 -4.56 3.03 -8.91
C GLY A 70 -3.65 4.07 -9.57
N TRP A 71 -2.46 4.29 -9.00
CA TRP A 71 -1.45 5.16 -9.57
C TRP A 71 -0.06 4.52 -9.45
N ILE A 72 0.70 4.48 -10.53
CA ILE A 72 2.08 4.00 -10.56
C ILE A 72 2.94 5.07 -11.24
N GLY A 73 3.95 5.56 -10.56
CA GLY A 73 4.81 6.62 -11.07
C GLY A 73 5.79 7.14 -10.04
N ASN A 74 6.47 8.24 -10.37
CA ASN A 74 7.41 8.90 -9.48
C ASN A 74 6.71 10.04 -8.70
N PRO A 75 6.50 9.90 -7.38
CA PRO A 75 5.83 10.93 -6.58
C PRO A 75 6.56 12.28 -6.57
N ARG A 76 7.89 12.31 -6.81
CA ARG A 76 8.68 13.57 -6.81
C ARG A 76 8.43 14.40 -8.06
N THR A 77 8.30 13.75 -9.22
CA THR A 77 8.05 14.44 -10.50
C THR A 77 6.58 14.57 -10.83
N GLY A 78 5.72 13.73 -10.21
CA GLY A 78 4.31 13.60 -10.55
C GLY A 78 4.06 12.82 -11.85
N GLU A 79 5.11 12.34 -12.53
CA GLU A 79 4.97 11.53 -13.73
C GLU A 79 4.47 10.13 -13.38
N SER A 80 3.44 9.67 -14.09
CA SER A 80 2.87 8.35 -13.91
C SER A 80 2.84 7.57 -15.21
N VAL A 81 3.04 6.26 -15.09
CA VAL A 81 2.87 5.29 -16.19
C VAL A 81 1.49 4.65 -16.13
N HIS A 82 0.84 4.67 -14.98
CA HIS A 82 -0.55 4.27 -14.77
C HIS A 82 -1.26 5.28 -13.86
N ASN A 83 -2.47 5.67 -14.27
CA ASN A 83 -3.37 6.49 -13.47
C ASN A 83 -4.81 6.02 -13.74
N HIS A 84 -5.26 5.08 -12.92
CA HIS A 84 -6.61 4.52 -12.99
C HIS A 84 -7.53 5.27 -12.04
N VAL A 85 -8.71 5.60 -12.54
CA VAL A 85 -9.75 6.31 -11.79
C VAL A 85 -11.06 5.54 -11.83
N ILE A 86 -11.90 5.72 -10.82
CA ILE A 86 -13.26 5.20 -10.79
C ILE A 86 -14.15 6.16 -11.60
N PRO A 87 -14.94 5.68 -12.57
CA PRO A 87 -15.86 6.53 -13.30
C PRO A 87 -16.75 7.34 -12.34
N ARG A 88 -16.87 8.65 -12.62
CA ARG A 88 -17.50 9.62 -11.72
C ARG A 88 -18.88 9.21 -11.20
N GLU A 89 -19.76 8.74 -12.09
CA GLU A 89 -21.12 8.36 -11.70
C GLU A 89 -21.11 7.18 -10.74
N LEU A 90 -20.28 6.16 -11.03
CA LEU A 90 -20.15 4.99 -10.18
C LEU A 90 -19.54 5.35 -8.81
N ALA A 91 -18.56 6.25 -8.79
CA ALA A 91 -17.97 6.77 -7.57
C ALA A 91 -18.99 7.54 -6.73
N ALA A 92 -19.82 8.36 -7.36
CA ALA A 92 -20.89 9.10 -6.69
C ALA A 92 -21.99 8.16 -6.12
N ASP A 93 -22.30 7.05 -6.82
CA ASP A 93 -23.23 6.04 -6.32
C ASP A 93 -22.69 5.37 -5.04
N VAL A 94 -21.41 4.98 -5.02
CA VAL A 94 -20.77 4.44 -3.83
C VAL A 94 -20.84 5.44 -2.69
N PHE A 95 -20.49 6.69 -2.98
CA PHE A 95 -20.43 7.76 -1.99
C PHE A 95 -21.80 7.93 -1.32
N ARG A 96 -22.86 8.13 -2.13
CA ARG A 96 -24.24 8.27 -1.62
C ARG A 96 -24.72 7.04 -0.86
N TYR A 97 -24.42 5.86 -1.35
CA TYR A 97 -24.83 4.61 -0.70
C TYR A 97 -24.17 4.44 0.66
N ALA A 98 -22.88 4.69 0.76
CA ALA A 98 -22.15 4.58 2.02
C ALA A 98 -22.59 5.64 3.04
N GLU A 99 -22.79 6.89 2.61
CA GLU A 99 -23.35 7.94 3.49
C GLU A 99 -24.75 7.60 4.01
N ALA A 100 -25.62 7.02 3.15
CA ALA A 100 -26.94 6.58 3.58
C ALA A 100 -26.91 5.45 4.62
N LEU A 101 -25.81 4.71 4.71
CA LEU A 101 -25.54 3.71 5.76
C LEU A 101 -24.89 4.31 7.01
N GLY A 102 -24.68 5.63 7.07
CA GLY A 102 -24.02 6.31 8.18
C GLY A 102 -22.49 6.15 8.20
N VAL A 103 -21.89 5.70 7.10
CA VAL A 103 -20.45 5.53 6.98
C VAL A 103 -19.81 6.82 6.47
N THR A 104 -18.71 7.26 7.08
CA THR A 104 -17.94 8.40 6.60
C THR A 104 -17.19 8.03 5.31
N VAL A 105 -17.24 8.91 4.31
CA VAL A 105 -16.65 8.65 2.99
C VAL A 105 -15.66 9.74 2.61
N LEU A 106 -14.50 9.31 2.15
CA LEU A 106 -13.44 10.16 1.62
C LEU A 106 -13.22 9.84 0.13
N TRP A 107 -13.17 10.86 -0.70
CA TRP A 107 -12.95 10.78 -2.14
C TRP A 107 -11.56 11.30 -2.47
N TYR A 108 -10.68 10.44 -2.93
CA TYR A 108 -9.29 10.77 -3.24
C TYR A 108 -9.12 11.01 -4.73
N ALA A 109 -8.85 12.25 -5.13
CA ALA A 109 -8.58 12.61 -6.52
C ALA A 109 -7.23 13.33 -6.62
N GLY A 110 -6.25 12.68 -7.21
CA GLY A 110 -4.88 13.19 -7.26
C GLY A 110 -4.27 13.36 -5.86
N ASN A 111 -3.96 14.59 -5.50
CA ASN A 111 -3.36 14.94 -4.19
C ASN A 111 -4.35 15.54 -3.19
N ASP A 112 -5.62 15.65 -3.56
CA ASP A 112 -6.66 16.22 -2.72
C ASP A 112 -7.62 15.13 -2.23
N VAL A 113 -8.15 15.34 -1.02
CA VAL A 113 -9.18 14.49 -0.42
C VAL A 113 -10.43 15.33 -0.22
N PHE A 114 -11.55 14.83 -0.70
CA PHE A 114 -12.83 15.51 -0.59
C PHE A 114 -13.76 14.76 0.37
N ALA A 115 -14.50 15.51 1.19
CA ALA A 115 -15.53 15.00 2.07
C ALA A 115 -16.73 15.96 2.11
N THR A 116 -17.93 15.41 2.27
CA THR A 116 -19.15 16.18 2.53
C THR A 116 -19.38 16.37 4.03
N GLN A 117 -18.81 15.49 4.85
CA GLN A 117 -18.90 15.50 6.29
C GLN A 117 -17.73 16.28 6.89
N ASP A 118 -18.02 17.12 7.88
CA ASP A 118 -17.03 17.79 8.73
C ASP A 118 -17.13 17.20 10.13
N ASN A 119 -16.37 16.14 10.38
CA ASN A 119 -16.36 15.42 11.64
C ASN A 119 -14.95 14.96 12.03
N GLU A 120 -14.79 14.50 13.27
CA GLU A 120 -13.51 14.06 13.80
C GLU A 120 -12.89 12.89 12.99
N VAL A 121 -13.73 12.05 12.39
CA VAL A 121 -13.28 10.92 11.56
C VAL A 121 -12.52 11.43 10.34
N VAL A 122 -13.10 12.39 9.62
CA VAL A 122 -12.50 13.00 8.44
C VAL A 122 -11.18 13.69 8.79
N THR A 123 -11.19 14.53 9.83
CA THR A 123 -10.00 15.28 10.27
C THR A 123 -8.88 14.33 10.71
N LYS A 124 -9.20 13.26 11.42
CA LYS A 124 -8.22 12.31 11.91
C LYS A 124 -7.57 11.51 10.79
N GLU A 125 -8.37 11.00 9.85
CA GLU A 125 -7.83 10.19 8.72
C GLU A 125 -6.95 11.04 7.80
N THR A 126 -7.37 12.25 7.45
CA THR A 126 -6.55 13.13 6.59
C THR A 126 -5.32 13.67 7.31
N GLY A 127 -5.40 13.86 8.63
CA GLY A 127 -4.26 14.24 9.47
C GLY A 127 -3.15 13.18 9.51
N ILE A 128 -3.50 11.89 9.43
CA ILE A 128 -2.55 10.78 9.42
C ILE A 128 -1.69 10.82 8.14
N THR A 129 -2.30 11.10 6.99
CA THR A 129 -1.63 11.01 5.70
C THR A 129 -1.08 12.35 5.20
N GLY A 130 -1.47 13.47 5.86
CA GLY A 130 -1.02 14.83 5.49
C GLY A 130 -1.56 15.31 4.15
N GLU A 131 -2.65 14.74 3.67
CA GLU A 131 -3.32 15.14 2.43
C GLU A 131 -4.17 16.40 2.63
N VAL A 132 -4.42 17.14 1.56
CA VAL A 132 -5.21 18.36 1.63
C VAL A 132 -6.69 18.02 1.62
N LEU A 133 -7.34 18.17 2.78
CA LEU A 133 -8.78 18.00 2.90
C LEU A 133 -9.53 19.21 2.32
N ARG A 134 -10.53 18.92 1.50
CA ARG A 134 -11.46 19.91 0.93
C ARG A 134 -12.90 19.52 1.25
N HIS A 135 -13.57 20.35 2.00
CA HIS A 135 -14.99 20.18 2.28
C HIS A 135 -15.85 20.69 1.11
N VAL A 136 -16.83 19.90 0.74
CA VAL A 136 -17.87 20.23 -0.26
C VAL A 136 -19.25 19.99 0.35
N LYS A 137 -20.29 20.64 -0.18
CA LYS A 137 -21.65 20.46 0.33
C LYS A 137 -22.31 19.18 -0.19
N ALA A 138 -21.90 18.74 -1.36
CA ALA A 138 -22.47 17.56 -2.00
C ALA A 138 -21.44 16.89 -2.91
N VAL A 139 -21.59 15.58 -3.11
CA VAL A 139 -20.67 14.79 -3.96
C VAL A 139 -20.60 15.30 -5.41
N GLN A 140 -21.66 15.97 -5.90
CA GLN A 140 -21.70 16.57 -7.22
C GLN A 140 -20.72 17.73 -7.40
N GLU A 141 -20.31 18.37 -6.31
CA GLU A 141 -19.35 19.50 -6.33
C GLU A 141 -17.89 19.03 -6.37
N ILE A 142 -17.62 17.75 -6.10
CA ILE A 142 -16.25 17.20 -6.13
C ILE A 142 -15.73 17.23 -7.56
N PRO A 143 -14.59 17.86 -7.85
CA PRO A 143 -14.01 17.86 -9.19
C PRO A 143 -13.35 16.50 -9.51
N GLY A 144 -13.38 16.12 -10.78
CA GLY A 144 -12.65 14.96 -11.31
C GLY A 144 -13.22 13.61 -10.88
N GLU A 145 -12.47 12.58 -11.21
CA GLU A 145 -12.74 11.18 -10.90
C GLU A 145 -11.75 10.71 -9.81
N PRO A 146 -12.16 9.87 -8.85
CA PRO A 146 -11.25 9.46 -7.78
C PRO A 146 -10.35 8.31 -8.21
N ASN A 147 -9.11 8.32 -7.74
CA ASN A 147 -8.25 7.15 -7.77
C ASN A 147 -8.68 6.11 -6.72
N LYS A 148 -9.27 6.59 -5.63
CA LYS A 148 -9.73 5.78 -4.52
C LYS A 148 -10.90 6.44 -3.80
N ILE A 149 -11.83 5.62 -3.31
CA ILE A 149 -12.79 6.01 -2.27
C ILE A 149 -12.42 5.23 -1.01
N MET A 150 -12.45 5.87 0.13
CA MET A 150 -12.26 5.24 1.41
C MET A 150 -13.49 5.43 2.29
N CYS A 151 -14.06 4.32 2.74
CA CYS A 151 -15.12 4.31 3.75
C CYS A 151 -14.49 4.08 5.11
N VAL A 152 -14.82 4.94 6.08
CA VAL A 152 -14.25 4.91 7.43
C VAL A 152 -15.34 4.70 8.46
N ALA A 153 -15.15 3.72 9.35
CA ALA A 153 -16.05 3.45 10.45
C ALA A 153 -15.26 3.21 11.75
N TRP A 154 -15.49 4.05 12.75
CA TRP A 154 -14.80 3.97 14.04
C TRP A 154 -15.49 3.06 15.04
N ASP A 155 -16.76 2.77 14.85
CA ASP A 155 -17.56 1.87 15.68
C ASP A 155 -17.85 0.54 14.97
N VAL A 156 -18.27 -0.44 15.74
CA VAL A 156 -18.57 -1.80 15.26
C VAL A 156 -19.78 -1.81 14.31
N GLU A 157 -20.76 -0.92 14.52
CA GLU A 157 -21.95 -0.83 13.70
C GLU A 157 -21.61 -0.34 12.29
N GLY A 158 -20.83 0.75 12.18
CA GLY A 158 -20.35 1.26 10.90
C GLY A 158 -19.47 0.24 10.17
N GLN A 159 -18.60 -0.49 10.87
CA GLN A 159 -17.80 -1.57 10.28
C GLN A 159 -18.68 -2.70 9.72
N GLY A 160 -19.81 -2.99 10.36
CA GLY A 160 -20.81 -3.95 9.88
C GLY A 160 -21.48 -3.54 8.54
N GLN A 161 -21.48 -2.24 8.20
CA GLN A 161 -22.02 -1.77 6.93
C GLN A 161 -21.09 -2.04 5.74
N PHE A 162 -19.80 -2.30 5.98
CA PHE A 162 -18.83 -2.58 4.90
C PHE A 162 -19.21 -3.79 4.05
N ASP A 163 -19.83 -4.81 4.62
CA ASP A 163 -20.29 -5.97 3.87
C ASP A 163 -21.45 -5.62 2.94
N LYS A 164 -22.32 -4.68 3.33
CA LYS A 164 -23.39 -4.18 2.44
C LYS A 164 -22.81 -3.42 1.28
N ILE A 165 -21.81 -2.55 1.51
CA ILE A 165 -21.11 -1.80 0.47
C ILE A 165 -20.38 -2.78 -0.45
N ARG A 166 -19.67 -3.77 0.08
CA ARG A 166 -18.97 -4.81 -0.67
C ARG A 166 -19.95 -5.58 -1.57
N ASN A 167 -21.06 -6.03 -1.02
CA ASN A 167 -22.08 -6.78 -1.78
C ASN A 167 -22.72 -5.96 -2.92
N ALA A 168 -22.93 -4.66 -2.70
CA ALA A 168 -23.50 -3.77 -3.69
C ALA A 168 -22.56 -3.48 -4.88
N PHE A 169 -21.23 -3.34 -4.62
CA PHE A 169 -20.31 -2.76 -5.59
C PHE A 169 -19.18 -3.69 -6.06
N SER A 170 -18.96 -4.86 -5.46
CA SER A 170 -17.83 -5.76 -5.79
C SER A 170 -17.85 -6.27 -7.25
N ARG A 171 -19.00 -6.23 -7.93
CA ARG A 171 -19.06 -6.58 -9.35
C ARG A 171 -18.40 -5.53 -10.25
N HIS A 172 -18.38 -4.28 -9.80
CA HIS A 172 -17.95 -3.11 -10.59
C HIS A 172 -16.62 -2.53 -10.13
N MET A 173 -16.23 -2.79 -8.90
CA MET A 173 -15.02 -2.22 -8.28
C MET A 173 -14.24 -3.26 -7.49
N GLN A 174 -13.00 -2.95 -7.18
CA GLN A 174 -12.18 -3.68 -6.24
C GLN A 174 -12.40 -3.10 -4.84
N LEU A 175 -12.70 -3.97 -3.86
CA LEU A 175 -12.88 -3.57 -2.47
C LEU A 175 -11.99 -4.44 -1.58
N SER A 176 -11.16 -3.81 -0.77
CA SER A 176 -10.26 -4.47 0.18
C SER A 176 -10.21 -3.73 1.51
N ARG A 177 -9.80 -4.41 2.56
CA ARG A 177 -9.56 -3.80 3.88
C ARG A 177 -8.06 -3.64 4.09
N SER A 178 -7.63 -2.42 4.40
CA SER A 178 -6.28 -2.13 4.90
C SER A 178 -6.24 -2.12 6.44
N HIS A 179 -7.40 -1.96 7.06
CA HIS A 179 -7.61 -1.98 8.51
C HIS A 179 -9.07 -2.38 8.82
N ALA A 180 -9.35 -2.82 10.05
CA ALA A 180 -10.73 -3.15 10.47
C ALA A 180 -11.71 -1.98 10.28
N ARG A 181 -11.23 -0.74 10.41
CA ARG A 181 -12.01 0.50 10.29
C ARG A 181 -12.03 1.11 8.88
N LEU A 182 -11.30 0.54 7.92
CA LEU A 182 -11.10 1.11 6.59
C LEU A 182 -11.51 0.12 5.51
N LEU A 183 -12.43 0.54 4.63
CA LEU A 183 -12.75 -0.15 3.40
C LEU A 183 -12.26 0.70 2.22
N GLU A 184 -11.25 0.22 1.55
CA GLU A 184 -10.64 0.83 0.37
C GLU A 184 -11.38 0.38 -0.89
N ILE A 185 -11.76 1.31 -1.74
CA ILE A 185 -12.48 1.05 -2.99
C ILE A 185 -11.68 1.64 -4.13
N SER A 186 -11.26 0.78 -5.04
CA SER A 186 -10.42 1.09 -6.22
C SER A 186 -11.14 0.72 -7.52
N PRO A 187 -10.66 1.16 -8.68
CA PRO A 187 -11.18 0.71 -9.98
C PRO A 187 -11.12 -0.81 -10.10
N LYS A 188 -12.04 -1.41 -10.85
CA LYS A 188 -12.10 -2.86 -11.05
C LYS A 188 -10.81 -3.41 -11.63
N GLY A 189 -10.29 -4.47 -11.01
CA GLY A 189 -9.05 -5.13 -11.44
C GLY A 189 -7.77 -4.35 -11.06
N VAL A 190 -7.90 -3.28 -10.28
CA VAL A 190 -6.78 -2.52 -9.74
C VAL A 190 -6.55 -2.95 -8.30
N ASP A 191 -5.40 -3.55 -8.05
CA ASP A 191 -4.95 -3.97 -6.71
C ASP A 191 -3.42 -3.94 -6.62
N LYS A 192 -2.89 -4.09 -5.40
CA LYS A 192 -1.44 -4.08 -5.16
C LYS A 192 -0.72 -5.21 -5.91
N ALA A 193 -1.36 -6.37 -6.09
CA ALA A 193 -0.72 -7.52 -6.72
C ALA A 193 -0.49 -7.28 -8.22
N GLY A 194 -1.51 -6.82 -8.94
CA GLY A 194 -1.39 -6.46 -10.36
C GLY A 194 -0.39 -5.34 -10.59
N ALA A 195 -0.40 -4.30 -9.72
CA ALA A 195 0.57 -3.21 -9.78
C ALA A 195 2.01 -3.68 -9.50
N ALA A 196 2.20 -4.55 -8.50
CA ALA A 196 3.51 -5.14 -8.19
C ALA A 196 4.03 -5.99 -9.34
N ALA A 197 3.16 -6.79 -9.98
CA ALA A 197 3.51 -7.56 -11.16
C ALA A 197 3.94 -6.64 -12.32
N PHE A 198 3.18 -5.58 -12.60
CA PHE A 198 3.52 -4.61 -13.63
C PHE A 198 4.89 -3.96 -13.39
N VAL A 199 5.15 -3.45 -12.18
CA VAL A 199 6.44 -2.82 -11.84
C VAL A 199 7.58 -3.81 -11.94
N ARG A 200 7.41 -5.02 -11.42
CA ARG A 200 8.39 -6.11 -11.50
C ARG A 200 8.76 -6.43 -12.96
N ASP A 201 7.74 -6.59 -13.81
CA ASP A 201 7.91 -6.95 -15.21
C ASP A 201 8.59 -5.81 -16.00
N ALA A 202 8.22 -4.54 -15.71
CA ALA A 202 8.90 -3.37 -16.27
C ALA A 202 10.39 -3.27 -15.88
N LEU A 203 10.75 -3.79 -14.71
CA LEU A 203 12.14 -3.87 -14.24
C LEU A 203 12.87 -5.12 -14.75
N GLY A 204 12.22 -6.03 -15.46
CA GLY A 204 12.78 -7.29 -15.95
C GLY A 204 13.14 -8.27 -14.82
N ILE A 205 12.47 -8.19 -13.65
CA ILE A 205 12.77 -9.03 -12.49
C ILE A 205 11.71 -10.12 -12.38
N ALA A 206 12.14 -11.39 -12.28
CA ALA A 206 11.25 -12.51 -12.15
C ALA A 206 10.52 -12.51 -10.78
N ALA A 207 9.29 -13.00 -10.72
CA ALA A 207 8.56 -13.19 -9.47
C ALA A 207 9.37 -14.00 -8.44
N ALA A 208 10.12 -14.97 -8.92
CA ALA A 208 10.97 -15.84 -8.10
C ALA A 208 12.13 -15.12 -7.41
N ASP A 209 12.56 -13.96 -7.95
CA ASP A 209 13.65 -13.12 -7.43
C ASP A 209 13.10 -11.82 -6.82
N THR A 210 11.79 -11.75 -6.60
CA THR A 210 11.10 -10.63 -5.95
C THR A 210 10.74 -11.00 -4.53
N ALA A 211 10.96 -10.07 -3.61
CA ALA A 211 10.40 -10.08 -2.27
C ALA A 211 9.20 -9.13 -2.20
N ALA A 212 8.22 -9.47 -1.39
CA ALA A 212 7.15 -8.55 -1.01
C ALA A 212 6.95 -8.56 0.50
N ALA A 213 6.56 -7.39 1.06
CA ALA A 213 6.26 -7.22 2.47
C ALA A 213 4.89 -6.56 2.65
N GLY A 214 4.13 -7.01 3.65
CA GLY A 214 2.80 -6.47 3.96
C GLY A 214 2.18 -7.16 5.17
N ASP A 215 1.07 -6.61 5.68
CA ASP A 215 0.43 -7.09 6.91
C ASP A 215 -1.09 -7.33 6.80
N ALA A 216 -1.76 -6.79 5.77
CA ALA A 216 -3.21 -6.72 5.67
C ALA A 216 -3.82 -7.42 4.43
N GLU A 217 -5.15 -7.44 4.34
CA GLU A 217 -5.90 -8.11 3.25
C GLU A 217 -5.45 -7.66 1.85
N ASN A 218 -5.21 -6.36 1.66
CA ASN A 218 -4.81 -5.78 0.38
C ASN A 218 -3.39 -6.19 -0.07
N ASP A 219 -2.58 -6.79 0.82
CA ASP A 219 -1.23 -7.28 0.52
C ASP A 219 -1.21 -8.77 0.16
N LEU A 220 -2.27 -9.49 0.52
CA LEU A 220 -2.29 -10.95 0.54
C LEU A 220 -1.89 -11.56 -0.81
N GLN A 221 -2.47 -11.07 -1.91
CA GLN A 221 -2.17 -11.60 -3.23
C GLN A 221 -0.77 -11.19 -3.71
N MET A 222 -0.33 -9.94 -3.44
CA MET A 222 1.03 -9.49 -3.74
C MET A 222 2.08 -10.38 -3.08
N LEU A 223 1.86 -10.77 -1.83
CA LEU A 223 2.75 -11.65 -1.09
C LEU A 223 2.75 -13.09 -1.64
N ARG A 224 1.62 -13.59 -2.12
CA ARG A 224 1.52 -14.94 -2.72
C ARG A 224 2.24 -15.06 -4.06
N ASP A 225 2.34 -13.96 -4.80
CA ASP A 225 2.85 -13.94 -6.18
C ASP A 225 4.37 -13.78 -6.28
N VAL A 226 5.09 -13.82 -5.15
CA VAL A 226 6.54 -13.58 -5.13
C VAL A 226 7.34 -14.75 -4.56
N GLY A 227 8.64 -14.76 -4.86
CA GLY A 227 9.56 -15.78 -4.38
C GLY A 227 9.92 -15.66 -2.90
N PHE A 228 9.85 -14.45 -2.33
CA PHE A 228 10.25 -14.16 -0.96
C PHE A 228 9.17 -13.33 -0.23
N PRO A 229 8.01 -13.95 0.11
CA PRO A 229 7.04 -13.27 0.96
C PRO A 229 7.60 -13.11 2.37
N VAL A 230 7.63 -11.87 2.86
CA VAL A 230 8.05 -11.52 4.22
C VAL A 230 6.95 -10.71 4.90
N THR A 231 6.86 -10.78 6.21
CA THR A 231 5.83 -10.07 6.96
C THR A 231 6.31 -9.69 8.35
N VAL A 232 5.48 -8.99 9.09
CA VAL A 232 5.68 -8.56 10.48
C VAL A 232 4.75 -9.32 11.42
N SER A 233 5.07 -9.38 12.72
CA SER A 233 4.32 -10.18 13.69
C SER A 233 2.89 -9.68 13.92
N ASN A 234 2.60 -8.41 13.64
CA ASN A 234 1.27 -7.82 13.69
C ASN A 234 0.39 -8.13 12.47
N ALA A 235 0.92 -8.82 11.44
CA ALA A 235 0.17 -9.18 10.23
C ALA A 235 -0.95 -10.18 10.50
N LEU A 236 -1.89 -10.27 9.55
CA LEU A 236 -2.97 -11.25 9.58
C LEU A 236 -2.43 -12.67 9.70
N PRO A 237 -3.11 -13.56 10.47
CA PRO A 237 -2.68 -14.95 10.65
C PRO A 237 -2.47 -15.70 9.33
N GLU A 238 -3.33 -15.47 8.33
CA GLU A 238 -3.25 -16.08 7.01
C GLU A 238 -2.00 -15.67 6.23
N ILE A 239 -1.50 -14.44 6.40
CA ILE A 239 -0.24 -13.98 5.79
C ILE A 239 0.94 -14.67 6.47
N LYS A 240 0.95 -14.68 7.80
CA LYS A 240 2.02 -15.35 8.59
C LYS A 240 2.16 -16.83 8.26
N ALA A 241 1.05 -17.49 7.90
CA ALA A 241 1.05 -18.92 7.61
C ALA A 241 1.89 -19.34 6.39
N PHE A 242 2.08 -18.45 5.40
CA PHE A 242 2.87 -18.75 4.20
C PHE A 242 4.10 -17.85 4.01
N ALA A 243 4.28 -16.84 4.85
CA ALA A 243 5.47 -15.99 4.80
C ALA A 243 6.75 -16.80 5.03
N LYS A 244 7.78 -16.55 4.26
CA LYS A 244 9.10 -17.19 4.42
C LYS A 244 9.89 -16.60 5.57
N PHE A 245 9.56 -15.38 5.96
CA PHE A 245 10.15 -14.73 7.12
C PHE A 245 9.08 -13.85 7.79
N THR A 246 8.89 -14.04 9.08
CA THR A 246 8.05 -13.19 9.92
C THR A 246 8.96 -12.43 10.88
N ALA A 247 9.04 -11.14 10.69
CA ALA A 247 9.84 -10.24 11.50
C ALA A 247 9.11 -9.85 12.81
N ALA A 248 9.79 -9.12 13.68
CA ALA A 248 9.18 -8.46 14.83
C ALA A 248 8.03 -7.51 14.40
N SER A 249 7.32 -6.92 15.37
CA SER A 249 6.25 -5.96 15.10
C SER A 249 6.75 -4.72 14.34
N CYS A 250 5.86 -4.09 13.58
CA CYS A 250 6.13 -2.80 12.96
C CYS A 250 6.55 -1.74 14.00
N ASP A 251 6.00 -1.79 15.22
CA ASP A 251 6.37 -0.88 16.33
C ASP A 251 7.82 -1.07 16.81
N GLU A 252 8.36 -2.26 16.60
CA GLU A 252 9.75 -2.58 16.85
C GLU A 252 10.63 -2.34 15.60
N GLY A 253 10.04 -1.84 14.51
CA GLY A 253 10.72 -1.68 13.22
C GLY A 253 11.11 -3.01 12.59
N GLY A 254 10.27 -4.03 12.76
CA GLY A 254 10.56 -5.42 12.36
C GLY A 254 10.91 -5.62 10.88
N ILE A 255 10.40 -4.78 9.98
CA ILE A 255 10.78 -4.85 8.55
C ILE A 255 12.31 -4.73 8.34
N ALA A 256 13.04 -4.10 9.26
CA ALA A 256 14.51 -4.05 9.20
C ALA A 256 15.12 -5.46 9.25
N ASP A 257 14.58 -6.35 10.09
CA ASP A 257 15.04 -7.73 10.19
C ASP A 257 14.76 -8.51 8.89
N ALA A 258 13.61 -8.25 8.24
CA ALA A 258 13.27 -8.84 6.95
C ALA A 258 14.23 -8.37 5.85
N VAL A 259 14.58 -7.07 5.83
CA VAL A 259 15.58 -6.53 4.90
C VAL A 259 16.94 -7.20 5.13
N ASP A 260 17.40 -7.28 6.37
CA ASP A 260 18.69 -7.90 6.68
C ASP A 260 18.72 -9.40 6.32
N TRP A 261 17.59 -10.12 6.50
CA TRP A 261 17.44 -11.50 6.03
C TRP A 261 17.55 -11.61 4.51
N LEU A 262 16.87 -10.73 3.75
CA LEU A 262 16.98 -10.69 2.29
C LEU A 262 18.40 -10.41 1.81
N LEU A 263 19.11 -9.48 2.47
CA LEU A 263 20.50 -9.16 2.15
C LEU A 263 21.45 -10.35 2.45
N ALA A 264 21.19 -11.09 3.51
CA ALA A 264 21.95 -12.30 3.80
C ALA A 264 21.79 -13.37 2.72
N LEU A 265 20.56 -13.57 2.20
CA LEU A 265 20.32 -14.48 1.07
C LEU A 265 21.07 -14.06 -0.21
N ARG A 266 21.15 -12.75 -0.50
CA ARG A 266 21.89 -12.20 -1.65
C ARG A 266 23.38 -12.50 -1.54
N ARG A 267 23.98 -12.22 -0.38
CA ARG A 267 25.42 -12.49 -0.12
C ARG A 267 25.76 -13.96 -0.28
N ASN A 268 24.95 -14.85 0.29
CA ASN A 268 25.18 -16.31 0.16
C ASN A 268 25.10 -16.79 -1.28
N HIS A 269 24.21 -16.19 -2.09
CA HIS A 269 24.08 -16.52 -3.51
C HIS A 269 25.31 -16.09 -4.32
N SER A 270 25.84 -14.89 -4.06
CA SER A 270 27.03 -14.34 -4.72
C SER A 270 28.28 -15.20 -4.42
N HIS A 271 28.46 -15.64 -3.16
CA HIS A 271 29.55 -16.54 -2.78
C HIS A 271 29.46 -17.91 -3.48
N ALA A 272 28.26 -18.48 -3.60
CA ALA A 272 28.06 -19.76 -4.28
C ALA A 272 28.38 -19.69 -5.79
N LYS A 273 28.08 -18.57 -6.44
CA LYS A 273 28.45 -18.35 -7.86
C LYS A 273 29.95 -18.16 -8.05
N GLY A 274 30.62 -17.45 -7.15
CA GLY A 274 32.09 -17.27 -7.20
C GLY A 274 32.86 -18.58 -7.07
N LEU A 275 32.38 -19.51 -6.24
CA LEU A 275 32.97 -20.83 -6.07
C LEU A 275 32.69 -21.79 -7.24
N ALA A 276 31.63 -21.57 -8.01
CA ALA A 276 31.30 -22.40 -9.18
C ALA A 276 32.08 -22.01 -10.47
N HIS A 277 32.77 -20.89 -10.45
CA HIS A 277 33.57 -20.35 -11.55
C HIS A 277 35.08 -20.30 -11.24
N ALA A 278 35.49 -20.77 -10.04
CA ALA A 278 36.89 -20.95 -9.64
C ALA A 278 37.26 -22.44 -9.73
#